data_491627092f9470e8d82dce62f7a0a33f
#
_entry.id   491627092f9470e8d82dce62f7a0a33f
#
_cell.length_a   1.000
_cell.length_b   1.000
_cell.length_c   1.000
_cell.angle_alpha   90.00
_cell.angle_beta   90.00
_cell.angle_gamma   90.00
#
_symmetry.space_group_name_H-M   'P 1'
#
loop_
_entity.id
_entity.type
_entity.pdbx_description
1 polymer ?
#
loop_
_entity_poly.entity_id
_entity_poly.type
_entity_poly.pdbx_seq_one_letter_code
_entity_poly.pdbx_strand_id
1 'polypeptide(L)'
;LKALYKRALKQQQRNEICKLSELTTFHITSGVLMIGDHKEILKLNEAKLLAILCRFINENVSSVDLCEGVWGKGMANEGKRGALKNLVTNLRKVLSEDGSLQIINRRWSGYALTNIWTL
;
A
#
# COMPACT_ATOMS: atom_id res chain seq x y z
N LEU A 1 -14.42 26.98 -8.39
CA LEU A 1 -14.30 25.63 -8.92
C LEU A 1 -13.09 24.89 -8.33
N LYS A 2 -11.92 25.53 -8.31
CA LYS A 2 -10.73 24.90 -7.76
C LYS A 2 -10.88 24.58 -6.28
N ALA A 3 -11.51 25.47 -5.52
CA ALA A 3 -11.73 25.26 -4.09
C ALA A 3 -12.67 24.09 -3.84
N LEU A 4 -13.74 23.98 -4.63
CA LEU A 4 -14.67 22.88 -4.52
C LEU A 4 -14.00 21.55 -4.90
N TYR A 5 -13.20 21.59 -5.93
CA TYR A 5 -12.48 20.41 -6.39
C TYR A 5 -11.52 19.90 -5.30
N LYS A 6 -10.75 20.79 -4.69
CA LYS A 6 -9.84 20.42 -3.61
C LYS A 6 -10.58 19.85 -2.41
N ARG A 7 -11.74 20.43 -2.10
CA ARG A 7 -12.56 19.96 -0.99
C ARG A 7 -13.07 18.55 -1.24
N ALA A 8 -13.51 18.29 -2.46
CA ALA A 8 -13.96 16.95 -2.85
C ALA A 8 -12.83 15.95 -2.75
N LEU A 9 -11.62 16.30 -3.17
CA LEU A 9 -10.46 15.42 -3.07
C LEU A 9 -10.13 15.10 -1.61
N LYS A 10 -10.20 16.10 -0.71
CA LYS A 10 -9.94 15.85 0.70
C LYS A 10 -10.98 14.91 1.31
N GLN A 11 -12.22 15.06 0.94
CA GLN A 11 -13.26 14.17 1.42
C GLN A 11 -13.06 12.75 0.93
N GLN A 12 -12.66 12.61 -0.31
CA GLN A 12 -12.34 11.30 -0.87
C GLN A 12 -11.17 10.65 -0.13
N GLN A 13 -10.16 11.44 0.23
CA GLN A 13 -9.04 10.93 0.99
C GLN A 13 -9.43 10.41 2.36
N ARG A 14 -10.39 11.05 3.01
CA ARG A 14 -10.87 10.60 4.32
C ARG A 14 -11.56 9.25 4.26
N ASN A 15 -12.29 9.01 3.19
CA ASN A 15 -13.07 7.78 3.01
C ASN A 15 -12.52 6.96 1.87
N GLU A 16 -11.22 7.11 1.61
CA GLU A 16 -10.61 6.48 0.45
C GLU A 16 -10.63 4.97 0.57
N ILE A 17 -11.13 4.33 -0.47
CA ILE A 17 -11.14 2.90 -0.61
C ILE A 17 -10.36 2.57 -1.87
N CYS A 18 -9.37 1.71 -1.73
CA CYS A 18 -8.56 1.30 -2.87
C CYS A 18 -8.94 -0.11 -3.28
N LYS A 19 -9.45 -0.26 -4.49
CA LYS A 19 -9.78 -1.57 -5.02
C LYS A 19 -8.54 -2.14 -5.69
N LEU A 20 -7.95 -3.14 -5.08
CA LEU A 20 -6.70 -3.73 -5.55
C LEU A 20 -6.93 -4.77 -6.65
N SER A 21 -8.06 -5.47 -6.57
CA SER A 21 -8.45 -6.48 -7.57
C SER A 21 -9.95 -6.68 -7.45
N GLU A 22 -10.50 -7.57 -8.26
CA GLU A 22 -11.91 -7.91 -8.13
C GLU A 22 -12.24 -8.48 -6.76
N LEU A 23 -11.29 -9.16 -6.14
CA LEU A 23 -11.48 -9.84 -4.85
C LEU A 23 -11.10 -8.97 -3.67
N THR A 24 -10.15 -8.07 -3.83
CA THR A 24 -9.50 -7.39 -2.71
C THR A 24 -9.74 -5.89 -2.71
N THR A 25 -10.17 -5.38 -1.56
CA THR A 25 -10.41 -3.95 -1.34
C THR A 25 -9.71 -3.53 -0.06
N PHE A 26 -9.03 -2.40 -0.09
CA PHE A 26 -8.35 -1.85 1.08
C PHE A 26 -8.97 -0.53 1.49
N HIS A 27 -9.40 -0.45 2.74
CA HIS A 27 -9.94 0.77 3.33
C HIS A 27 -8.79 1.52 4.00
N ILE A 28 -8.27 2.52 3.31
CA ILE A 28 -7.03 3.19 3.72
C ILE A 28 -7.13 3.84 5.09
N THR A 29 -8.23 4.52 5.35
CA THR A 29 -8.40 5.25 6.61
C THR A 29 -8.45 4.32 7.83
N SER A 30 -9.15 3.20 7.71
CA SER A 30 -9.33 2.27 8.83
C SER A 30 -8.28 1.18 8.91
N GLY A 31 -7.50 0.99 7.84
CA GLY A 31 -6.51 -0.08 7.78
C GLY A 31 -7.11 -1.47 7.60
N VAL A 32 -8.34 -1.55 7.15
CA VAL A 32 -9.04 -2.84 6.96
C VAL A 32 -8.86 -3.31 5.54
N LEU A 33 -8.39 -4.55 5.40
CA LEU A 33 -8.22 -5.20 4.11
C LEU A 33 -9.28 -6.29 3.98
N MET A 34 -10.03 -6.27 2.89
CA MET A 34 -11.05 -7.28 2.61
C MET A 34 -10.60 -8.09 1.40
N ILE A 35 -10.45 -9.38 1.59
CA ILE A 35 -10.13 -10.32 0.51
C ILE A 35 -11.30 -11.31 0.43
N GLY A 36 -12.19 -11.08 -0.54
CA GLY A 36 -13.45 -11.82 -0.58
C GLY A 36 -14.23 -11.57 0.70
N ASP A 37 -14.53 -12.64 1.41
CA ASP A 37 -15.24 -12.56 2.69
C ASP A 37 -14.31 -12.45 3.89
N HIS A 38 -13.00 -12.53 3.66
CA HIS A 38 -12.01 -12.48 4.72
C HIS A 38 -11.65 -11.04 5.05
N LYS A 39 -11.76 -10.68 6.32
CA LYS A 39 -11.41 -9.35 6.81
C LYS A 39 -10.13 -9.42 7.60
N GLU A 40 -9.17 -8.58 7.24
CA GLU A 40 -7.88 -8.51 7.92
C GLU A 40 -7.64 -7.07 8.38
N ILE A 41 -7.33 -6.90 9.65
CA ILE A 41 -7.01 -5.58 10.19
C ILE A 41 -5.50 -5.46 10.24
N LEU A 42 -4.95 -4.56 9.43
CA LEU A 42 -3.51 -4.38 9.34
C LEU A 42 -2.99 -3.55 10.50
N LYS A 43 -1.75 -3.82 10.90
CA LYS A 43 -1.05 -2.98 11.86
C LYS A 43 -0.74 -1.64 11.18
N LEU A 44 -0.51 -0.61 12.00
CA LEU A 44 -0.35 0.75 11.51
C LEU A 44 0.67 0.88 10.39
N ASN A 45 1.87 0.35 10.59
CA ASN A 45 2.92 0.50 9.58
C ASN A 45 2.64 -0.32 8.32
N GLU A 46 2.02 -1.49 8.48
CA GLU A 46 1.59 -2.30 7.34
C GLU A 46 0.53 -1.56 6.53
N ALA A 47 -0.41 -0.92 7.22
CA ALA A 47 -1.46 -0.16 6.57
C ALA A 47 -0.88 1.05 5.83
N LYS A 48 0.08 1.75 6.43
CA LYS A 48 0.75 2.88 5.78
C LYS A 48 1.49 2.44 4.53
N LEU A 49 2.20 1.32 4.61
CA LEU A 49 2.94 0.79 3.46
C LEU A 49 1.98 0.41 2.34
N LEU A 50 0.93 -0.32 2.67
CA LEU A 50 -0.04 -0.74 1.67
C LEU A 50 -0.73 0.45 1.03
N ALA A 51 -1.03 1.49 1.80
CA ALA A 51 -1.65 2.71 1.27
C ALA A 51 -0.78 3.36 0.20
N ILE A 52 0.54 3.42 0.42
CA ILE A 52 1.46 3.98 -0.56
C ILE A 52 1.49 3.12 -1.81
N LEU A 53 1.63 1.81 -1.64
CA LEU A 53 1.68 0.88 -2.76
C LEU A 53 0.39 0.90 -3.58
N CYS A 54 -0.76 1.06 -2.92
CA CYS A 54 -2.05 1.15 -3.60
C CYS A 54 -2.15 2.37 -4.49
N ARG A 55 -1.63 3.50 -4.03
CA ARG A 55 -1.67 4.74 -4.80
C ARG A 55 -0.83 4.65 -6.06
N PHE A 56 0.18 3.81 -6.05
CA PHE A 56 1.11 3.62 -7.16
C PHE A 56 1.07 2.19 -7.68
N ILE A 57 -0.14 1.63 -7.75
CA ILE A 57 -0.30 0.24 -8.19
C ILE A 57 0.30 0.05 -9.58
N ASN A 58 1.01 -1.07 -9.74
CA ASN A 58 1.74 -1.42 -10.96
C ASN A 58 2.94 -0.51 -11.25
N GLU A 59 3.31 0.37 -10.31
CA GLU A 59 4.46 1.24 -10.44
C GLU A 59 5.45 0.95 -9.32
N ASN A 60 6.73 1.09 -9.63
CA ASN A 60 7.78 0.92 -8.63
C ASN A 60 7.85 2.14 -7.71
N VAL A 61 7.92 1.90 -6.40
CA VAL A 61 8.15 2.95 -5.42
C VAL A 61 9.49 2.67 -4.76
N SER A 62 10.35 3.68 -4.71
CA SER A 62 11.69 3.51 -4.17
C SER A 62 11.65 3.15 -2.68
N SER A 63 12.67 2.43 -2.23
CA SER A 63 12.79 2.09 -0.81
C SER A 63 12.86 3.33 0.06
N VAL A 64 13.52 4.37 -0.43
CA VAL A 64 13.60 5.65 0.30
C VAL A 64 12.22 6.25 0.48
N ASP A 65 11.44 6.33 -0.59
CA ASP A 65 10.09 6.89 -0.52
C ASP A 65 9.19 6.06 0.39
N LEU A 66 9.32 4.75 0.35
CA LEU A 66 8.54 3.88 1.21
C LEU A 66 8.90 4.07 2.68
N CYS A 67 10.19 4.12 2.99
CA CYS A 67 10.63 4.36 4.37
C CYS A 67 10.14 5.70 4.89
N GLU A 68 10.26 6.75 4.09
CA GLU A 68 9.82 8.07 4.49
C GLU A 68 8.31 8.16 4.62
N GLY A 69 7.59 7.47 3.76
CA GLY A 69 6.14 7.42 3.84
C GLY A 69 5.61 6.69 5.07
N VAL A 70 6.32 5.67 5.52
CA VAL A 70 5.90 4.89 6.70
C VAL A 70 6.38 5.52 8.01
N TRP A 71 7.64 5.94 8.07
CA TRP A 71 8.25 6.39 9.33
C TRP A 71 8.55 7.89 9.40
N GLY A 72 8.48 8.59 8.29
CA GLY A 72 8.70 10.02 8.27
C GLY A 72 9.92 10.42 7.46
N LYS A 73 9.97 11.71 7.12
CA LYS A 73 11.04 12.26 6.31
C LYS A 73 12.41 12.03 6.96
N GLY A 74 13.36 11.61 6.17
CA GLY A 74 14.73 11.37 6.64
C GLY A 74 14.95 10.03 7.32
N MET A 75 13.93 9.18 7.34
CA MET A 75 14.01 7.89 8.04
C MET A 75 14.44 6.73 7.14
N ALA A 76 14.94 7.01 5.95
CA ALA A 76 15.40 5.96 5.04
C ALA A 76 16.84 5.56 5.39
N ASN A 77 17.01 4.85 6.51
CA ASN A 77 18.30 4.34 6.94
C ASN A 77 18.31 2.81 6.90
N GLU A 78 19.47 2.23 7.20
CA GLU A 78 19.66 0.79 7.09
C GLU A 78 18.72 0.00 8.00
N GLY A 79 18.52 0.46 9.23
CA GLY A 79 17.60 -0.18 10.16
C GLY A 79 16.17 -0.15 9.66
N LYS A 80 15.74 0.98 9.09
CA LYS A 80 14.39 1.09 8.55
C LYS A 80 14.20 0.28 7.27
N ARG A 81 15.26 0.11 6.48
CA ARG A 81 15.17 -0.76 5.31
C ARG A 81 14.95 -2.21 5.70
N GLY A 82 15.58 -2.65 6.80
CA GLY A 82 15.33 -3.97 7.35
C GLY A 82 13.90 -4.12 7.85
N ALA A 83 13.40 -3.10 8.54
CA ALA A 83 12.01 -3.09 9.00
C ALA A 83 11.05 -3.09 7.81
N LEU A 84 11.39 -2.37 6.74
CA LEU A 84 10.58 -2.37 5.52
C LEU A 84 10.47 -3.76 4.92
N LYS A 85 11.57 -4.50 4.87
CA LYS A 85 11.55 -5.88 4.39
C LYS A 85 10.58 -6.73 5.19
N ASN A 86 10.57 -6.57 6.51
CA ASN A 86 9.66 -7.32 7.36
C ASN A 86 8.20 -6.97 7.08
N LEU A 87 7.91 -5.68 6.90
CA LEU A 87 6.56 -5.25 6.55
C LEU A 87 6.11 -5.84 5.22
N VAL A 88 6.99 -5.83 4.23
CA VAL A 88 6.69 -6.41 2.91
C VAL A 88 6.40 -7.91 3.05
N THR A 89 7.21 -8.61 3.83
CA THR A 89 7.00 -10.04 4.07
C THR A 89 5.63 -10.30 4.69
N ASN A 90 5.25 -9.50 5.67
CA ASN A 90 3.95 -9.65 6.34
C ASN A 90 2.80 -9.35 5.38
N LEU A 91 2.93 -8.30 4.58
CA LEU A 91 1.89 -7.98 3.58
C LEU A 91 1.77 -9.07 2.52
N ARG A 92 2.88 -9.65 2.10
CA ARG A 92 2.85 -10.76 1.15
C ARG A 92 2.04 -11.93 1.69
N LYS A 93 2.20 -12.24 2.98
CA LYS A 93 1.46 -13.32 3.61
C LYS A 93 -0.04 -13.04 3.59
N VAL A 94 -0.43 -11.82 3.95
CA VAL A 94 -1.84 -11.45 3.97
C VAL A 94 -2.42 -11.44 2.57
N LEU A 95 -1.70 -10.87 1.61
CA LEU A 95 -2.18 -10.76 0.22
C LEU A 95 -2.13 -12.09 -0.53
N SER A 96 -1.48 -13.11 0.02
CA SER A 96 -1.36 -14.41 -0.66
C SER A 96 -2.70 -15.09 -0.89
N GLU A 97 -3.75 -14.67 -0.19
CA GLU A 97 -5.09 -15.20 -0.41
C GLU A 97 -5.68 -14.74 -1.74
N ASP A 98 -5.11 -13.70 -2.34
CA ASP A 98 -5.52 -13.22 -3.65
C ASP A 98 -4.37 -13.41 -4.64
N GLY A 99 -4.48 -14.44 -5.47
CA GLY A 99 -3.42 -14.79 -6.40
C GLY A 99 -3.17 -13.76 -7.50
N SER A 100 -4.06 -12.78 -7.66
CA SER A 100 -3.86 -11.73 -8.66
C SER A 100 -2.96 -10.60 -8.18
N LEU A 101 -2.62 -10.59 -6.89
CA LEU A 101 -1.80 -9.54 -6.29
C LEU A 101 -0.42 -10.05 -5.92
N GLN A 102 0.59 -9.25 -6.19
CA GLN A 102 1.98 -9.55 -5.83
C GLN A 102 2.71 -8.27 -5.46
N ILE A 103 3.61 -8.38 -4.48
CA ILE A 103 4.56 -7.31 -4.19
C ILE A 103 5.91 -7.75 -4.75
N ILE A 104 6.35 -7.06 -5.76
CA ILE A 104 7.59 -7.38 -6.47
C ILE A 104 8.72 -6.51 -5.93
N ASN A 105 9.83 -7.14 -5.58
CA ASN A 105 11.04 -6.43 -5.19
C ASN A 105 11.80 -6.06 -6.46
N ARG A 106 11.85 -4.76 -6.77
CA ARG A 106 12.63 -4.25 -7.89
C ARG A 106 14.05 -4.03 -7.42
N ARG A 107 14.92 -4.90 -7.85
CA ARG A 107 16.34 -4.84 -7.48
C ARG A 107 16.89 -3.42 -7.65
N TRP A 108 17.51 -2.91 -6.59
CA TRP A 108 18.15 -1.59 -6.54
C TRP A 108 17.18 -0.40 -6.46
N SER A 109 15.90 -0.59 -6.65
CA SER A 109 15.00 0.56 -6.72
C SER A 109 13.86 0.56 -5.71
N GLY A 110 13.33 -0.60 -5.32
CA GLY A 110 12.25 -0.62 -4.34
C GLY A 110 11.23 -1.73 -4.57
N TYR A 111 9.96 -1.42 -4.37
CA TYR A 111 8.89 -2.42 -4.44
C TYR A 111 7.75 -1.90 -5.30
N ALA A 112 7.03 -2.83 -5.92
CA ALA A 112 5.83 -2.53 -6.67
C ALA A 112 4.73 -3.51 -6.27
N LEU A 113 3.54 -2.99 -5.99
CA LEU A 113 2.36 -3.82 -5.83
C LEU A 113 1.77 -3.99 -7.22
N THR A 114 1.74 -5.21 -7.71
CA THR A 114 1.25 -5.48 -9.05
C THR A 114 -0.06 -6.23 -9.00
N ASN A 115 -0.90 -5.94 -9.97
CA ASN A 115 -2.20 -6.55 -10.12
C ASN A 115 -2.33 -7.05 -11.57
N ILE A 116 -2.28 -8.37 -11.74
CA ILE A 116 -2.35 -8.96 -13.08
C ILE A 116 -3.72 -8.77 -13.71
N TRP A 117 -4.71 -8.44 -12.89
CA TRP A 117 -6.06 -8.18 -13.37
C TRP A 117 -6.12 -6.94 -14.28
N THR A 118 -5.26 -5.95 -14.04
CA THR A 118 -5.25 -4.72 -14.83
C THR A 118 -4.26 -4.75 -16.00
N LEU A 119 -3.55 -5.84 -16.15
CA LEU A 119 -2.63 -6.01 -17.27
C LEU A 119 -3.41 -6.44 -18.51
#